data_4fb0a9c1ea911d6d63beb6cbee5bf7c2
#
_entry.id   4fb0a9c1ea911d6d63beb6cbee5bf7c2
#
_cell.length_a   1.000
_cell.length_b   1.000
_cell.length_c   1.000
_cell.angle_alpha   90.00
_cell.angle_beta   90.00
_cell.angle_gamma   90.00
#
_symmetry.space_group_name_H-M   'P 1'
#
loop_
_entity.id
_entity.type
_entity.pdbx_description
1 polymer ?
#
loop_
_entity_poly.entity_id
_entity_poly.type
_entity_poly.pdbx_seq_one_letter_code
_entity_poly.pdbx_strand_id
1 'polypeptide(L)'
;MKGSYQIYLFTATLLAAMAFFIQRGCQRESSLFTVENLPEVNWEVRSFDDALFSGDSMDWENIQQSFQPFLQSNSQRFFWQNERENQLLKDHYTNVQNLLNKRVISEELAMIAARANALLELSIPSHLYFYISGIDLETPCLYYSGSTTEPSFAFVGLDNYLGAAYPGYGSIAGYQRELMRKEQLPIQFAHALVSTINPNNFNDETLLAQMIFYGKRHIATEALCPEISTAEILGYSPEAFAFLEDSERQVWEVFVREKLLFSTDMMIRQRLAEPAPFSKLGTAMDADVPGQVAQFIGYKMVRSFADNHPELSLNEILNIRDAQKFLREAQYKP
;
A
#
# COMPACT_ATOMS: atom_id res chain seq x y z
N MET A 1 -9.21 -12.45 54.95
CA MET A 1 -8.12 -11.67 54.36
C MET A 1 -7.29 -12.40 53.29
N LYS A 2 -7.46 -13.70 53.04
CA LYS A 2 -6.74 -14.42 51.95
C LYS A 2 -7.34 -14.30 50.56
N GLY A 3 -8.61 -13.93 50.42
CA GLY A 3 -9.29 -13.82 49.12
C GLY A 3 -8.97 -12.57 48.32
N SER A 4 -8.69 -11.42 48.96
CA SER A 4 -8.37 -10.17 48.25
C SER A 4 -6.98 -10.19 47.58
N TYR A 5 -6.00 -10.86 48.16
CA TYR A 5 -4.65 -10.96 47.57
C TYR A 5 -4.61 -11.77 46.29
N GLN A 6 -5.43 -12.81 46.17
CA GLN A 6 -5.50 -13.62 44.95
C GLN A 6 -6.15 -12.85 43.78
N ILE A 7 -7.14 -12.00 44.05
CA ILE A 7 -7.79 -11.18 43.04
C ILE A 7 -6.82 -10.10 42.50
N TYR A 8 -6.05 -9.45 43.39
CA TYR A 8 -5.04 -8.45 42.96
C TYR A 8 -3.86 -9.08 42.21
N LEU A 9 -3.47 -10.32 42.53
CA LEU A 9 -2.43 -11.02 41.76
C LEU A 9 -2.91 -11.42 40.38
N PHE A 10 -4.17 -11.83 40.24
CA PHE A 10 -4.78 -12.21 38.95
C PHE A 10 -4.99 -11.00 38.05
N THR A 11 -5.41 -9.87 38.59
CA THR A 11 -5.56 -8.62 37.84
C THR A 11 -4.21 -8.02 37.43
N ALA A 12 -3.19 -8.11 38.27
CA ALA A 12 -1.84 -7.65 37.95
C ALA A 12 -1.17 -8.50 36.86
N THR A 13 -1.37 -9.83 36.88
CA THR A 13 -0.88 -10.74 35.83
C THR A 13 -1.63 -10.54 34.51
N LEU A 14 -2.93 -10.28 34.54
CA LEU A 14 -3.73 -9.98 33.34
C LEU A 14 -3.32 -8.64 32.69
N LEU A 15 -3.09 -7.61 33.50
CA LEU A 15 -2.60 -6.30 33.04
C LEU A 15 -1.15 -6.38 32.54
N ALA A 16 -0.28 -7.17 33.17
CA ALA A 16 1.08 -7.41 32.69
C ALA A 16 1.10 -8.21 31.38
N ALA A 17 0.21 -9.22 31.25
CA ALA A 17 0.04 -9.95 29.99
C ALA A 17 -0.52 -9.05 28.88
N MET A 18 -1.54 -8.23 29.16
CA MET A 18 -2.05 -7.24 28.23
C MET A 18 -0.99 -6.21 27.81
N ALA A 19 -0.21 -5.69 28.77
CA ALA A 19 0.90 -4.77 28.47
C ALA A 19 2.00 -5.44 27.62
N PHE A 20 2.28 -6.71 27.88
CA PHE A 20 3.26 -7.50 27.14
C PHE A 20 2.76 -7.81 25.70
N PHE A 21 1.47 -8.10 25.53
CA PHE A 21 0.85 -8.26 24.20
C PHE A 21 0.79 -6.93 23.44
N ILE A 22 0.49 -5.82 24.11
CA ILE A 22 0.50 -4.48 23.48
C ILE A 22 1.94 -4.08 23.12
N GLN A 23 2.95 -4.40 23.93
CA GLN A 23 4.34 -4.13 23.61
C GLN A 23 4.89 -5.00 22.47
N ARG A 24 4.47 -6.28 22.36
CA ARG A 24 4.85 -7.13 21.20
C ARG A 24 4.12 -6.72 19.92
N GLY A 25 2.84 -6.34 19.99
CA GLY A 25 2.09 -5.83 18.84
C GLY A 25 2.56 -4.46 18.31
N CYS A 26 3.40 -3.75 19.09
CA CYS A 26 3.98 -2.45 18.77
C CYS A 26 5.51 -2.49 18.59
N GLN A 27 6.15 -3.65 18.47
CA GLN A 27 7.55 -3.67 18.03
C GLN A 27 7.57 -3.31 16.54
N ARG A 28 7.75 -2.02 16.32
CA ARG A 28 8.07 -1.45 15.01
C ARG A 28 9.39 -2.05 14.57
N GLU A 29 9.35 -2.94 13.58
CA GLU A 29 10.59 -3.30 12.90
C GLU A 29 11.11 -2.01 12.27
N SER A 30 12.34 -1.61 12.58
CA SER A 30 12.96 -0.43 11.98
C SER A 30 13.12 -0.67 10.48
N SER A 31 12.80 0.33 9.66
CA SER A 31 13.11 0.28 8.23
C SER A 31 14.61 0.01 8.03
N LEU A 32 14.92 -0.94 7.16
CA LEU A 32 16.32 -1.27 6.80
C LEU A 32 16.98 -0.13 6.02
N PHE A 33 16.18 0.72 5.38
CA PHE A 33 16.64 1.81 4.54
C PHE A 33 16.18 3.15 5.14
N THR A 34 17.14 3.96 5.58
CA THR A 34 16.86 5.27 6.19
C THR A 34 17.59 6.37 5.43
N VAL A 35 17.03 7.57 5.43
CA VAL A 35 17.62 8.77 4.84
C VAL A 35 17.64 9.87 5.88
N GLU A 36 18.84 10.45 6.13
CA GLU A 36 18.99 11.55 7.09
C GLU A 36 18.60 12.91 6.50
N ASN A 37 18.94 13.13 5.22
CA ASN A 37 18.70 14.40 4.54
C ASN A 37 17.76 14.20 3.34
N LEU A 38 16.53 14.65 3.48
CA LEU A 38 15.54 14.57 2.42
C LEU A 38 15.58 15.83 1.54
N PRO A 39 15.42 15.69 0.21
CA PRO A 39 15.25 16.84 -0.68
C PRO A 39 13.94 17.57 -0.37
N GLU A 40 13.93 18.87 -0.62
CA GLU A 40 12.72 19.67 -0.55
C GLU A 40 11.80 19.34 -1.72
N VAL A 41 10.51 19.16 -1.43
CA VAL A 41 9.47 18.91 -2.44
C VAL A 41 8.66 20.17 -2.66
N ASN A 42 8.82 20.76 -3.84
CA ASN A 42 8.15 22.01 -4.25
C ASN A 42 7.19 21.75 -5.41
N TRP A 43 6.30 20.75 -5.26
CA TRP A 43 5.27 20.50 -6.26
C TRP A 43 4.12 21.49 -6.20
N GLU A 44 3.46 21.70 -7.32
CA GLU A 44 2.21 22.47 -7.38
C GLU A 44 1.03 21.51 -7.14
N VAL A 45 0.24 21.78 -6.08
CA VAL A 45 -0.99 21.02 -5.81
C VAL A 45 -2.13 21.57 -6.65
N ARG A 46 -2.77 20.72 -7.45
CA ARG A 46 -3.87 21.07 -8.33
C ARG A 46 -5.10 20.21 -8.03
N SER A 47 -6.17 20.85 -7.55
CA SER A 47 -7.44 20.19 -7.23
C SER A 47 -8.36 20.19 -8.46
N PHE A 48 -8.31 19.15 -9.26
CA PHE A 48 -9.22 18.99 -10.40
C PHE A 48 -10.66 18.79 -9.94
N ASP A 49 -10.85 18.13 -8.81
CA ASP A 49 -12.14 17.97 -8.15
C ASP A 49 -12.79 19.33 -7.80
N ASP A 50 -12.02 20.28 -7.22
CA ASP A 50 -12.52 21.62 -6.95
C ASP A 50 -12.86 22.37 -8.24
N ALA A 51 -11.97 22.29 -9.24
CA ALA A 51 -12.21 22.92 -10.53
C ALA A 51 -13.45 22.36 -11.22
N LEU A 52 -13.75 21.06 -11.05
CA LEU A 52 -14.90 20.41 -11.70
C LEU A 52 -16.22 20.62 -10.96
N PHE A 53 -16.23 20.60 -9.61
CA PHE A 53 -17.46 20.51 -8.83
C PHE A 53 -17.78 21.75 -7.98
N SER A 54 -16.85 22.70 -7.74
CA SER A 54 -17.07 23.78 -6.77
C SER A 54 -17.91 24.97 -7.27
N GLY A 55 -18.29 25.05 -8.53
CA GLY A 55 -18.98 26.22 -9.07
C GLY A 55 -20.09 25.91 -10.07
N ASP A 56 -21.03 26.86 -10.24
CA ASP A 56 -22.16 26.74 -11.18
C ASP A 56 -21.73 26.97 -12.63
N SER A 57 -20.71 27.79 -12.87
CA SER A 57 -20.17 28.10 -14.20
C SER A 57 -18.72 27.66 -14.33
N MET A 58 -18.36 27.13 -15.49
CA MET A 58 -17.00 26.66 -15.78
C MET A 58 -16.39 27.39 -16.98
N ASP A 59 -15.19 27.91 -16.76
CA ASP A 59 -14.30 28.30 -17.86
C ASP A 59 -13.47 27.09 -18.30
N TRP A 60 -14.02 26.36 -19.29
CA TRP A 60 -13.38 25.14 -19.82
C TRP A 60 -12.04 25.39 -20.50
N GLU A 61 -11.79 26.59 -20.99
CA GLU A 61 -10.52 26.94 -21.63
C GLU A 61 -9.42 27.05 -20.57
N ASN A 62 -9.70 27.74 -19.46
CA ASN A 62 -8.79 27.86 -18.34
C ASN A 62 -8.53 26.50 -17.66
N ILE A 63 -9.59 25.71 -17.46
CA ILE A 63 -9.46 24.36 -16.90
C ILE A 63 -8.62 23.45 -17.80
N GLN A 64 -8.80 23.50 -19.10
CA GLN A 64 -8.00 22.72 -20.05
C GLN A 64 -6.52 23.09 -20.00
N GLN A 65 -6.19 24.37 -19.83
CA GLN A 65 -4.80 24.82 -19.69
C GLN A 65 -4.18 24.36 -18.38
N SER A 66 -4.93 24.42 -17.28
CA SER A 66 -4.44 24.08 -15.93
C SER A 66 -4.40 22.59 -15.64
N PHE A 67 -5.24 21.80 -16.31
CA PHE A 67 -5.43 20.36 -16.06
C PHE A 67 -5.25 19.52 -17.32
N GLN A 68 -4.22 19.82 -18.10
CA GLN A 68 -3.92 19.12 -19.36
C GLN A 68 -3.94 17.58 -19.24
N PRO A 69 -3.40 16.92 -18.19
CA PRO A 69 -3.46 15.46 -18.10
C PRO A 69 -4.87 14.86 -18.13
N PHE A 70 -5.88 15.62 -17.71
CA PHE A 70 -7.29 15.19 -17.73
C PHE A 70 -8.04 15.59 -19.02
N LEU A 71 -7.49 16.52 -19.81
CA LEU A 71 -8.19 17.23 -20.88
C LEU A 71 -7.35 17.34 -22.16
N GLN A 72 -6.67 16.25 -22.55
CA GLN A 72 -5.80 16.19 -23.74
C GLN A 72 -6.60 16.17 -25.06
N SER A 73 -7.89 15.83 -25.01
CA SER A 73 -8.73 15.69 -26.19
C SER A 73 -10.16 16.21 -25.95
N ASN A 74 -10.87 16.51 -27.08
CA ASN A 74 -12.28 16.88 -26.98
C ASN A 74 -13.16 15.78 -26.40
N SER A 75 -12.82 14.49 -26.58
CA SER A 75 -13.55 13.37 -25.99
C SER A 75 -13.40 13.33 -24.48
N GLN A 76 -12.22 13.61 -23.94
CA GLN A 76 -12.00 13.72 -22.49
C GLN A 76 -12.73 14.94 -21.91
N ARG A 77 -12.73 16.07 -22.61
CA ARG A 77 -13.51 17.23 -22.20
C ARG A 77 -15.01 16.91 -22.14
N PHE A 78 -15.55 16.24 -23.16
CA PHE A 78 -16.96 15.83 -23.17
C PHE A 78 -17.28 14.83 -22.08
N PHE A 79 -16.39 13.87 -21.80
CA PHE A 79 -16.51 12.95 -20.70
C PHE A 79 -16.65 13.70 -19.36
N TRP A 80 -15.72 14.59 -19.04
CA TRP A 80 -15.76 15.35 -17.79
C TRP A 80 -16.93 16.33 -17.70
N GLN A 81 -17.41 16.84 -18.81
CA GLN A 81 -18.64 17.64 -18.84
C GLN A 81 -19.86 16.83 -18.40
N ASN A 82 -19.95 15.56 -18.81
CA ASN A 82 -21.01 14.67 -18.39
C ASN A 82 -20.83 14.24 -16.91
N GLU A 83 -19.61 13.90 -16.50
CA GLU A 83 -19.33 13.47 -15.12
C GLU A 83 -19.57 14.59 -14.11
N ARG A 84 -19.42 15.84 -14.49
CA ARG A 84 -19.80 16.99 -13.66
C ARG A 84 -21.26 16.96 -13.24
N GLU A 85 -22.14 16.45 -14.10
CA GLU A 85 -23.59 16.35 -13.80
C GLU A 85 -23.96 15.07 -13.07
N ASN A 86 -23.02 14.15 -12.88
CA ASN A 86 -23.22 12.89 -12.17
C ASN A 86 -23.40 13.13 -10.67
N GLN A 87 -24.60 12.86 -10.15
CA GLN A 87 -24.92 13.10 -8.73
C GLN A 87 -24.04 12.28 -7.79
N LEU A 88 -23.68 11.06 -8.16
CA LEU A 88 -22.83 10.20 -7.34
C LEU A 88 -21.44 10.82 -7.14
N LEU A 89 -20.85 11.37 -8.20
CA LEU A 89 -19.54 12.05 -8.10
C LEU A 89 -19.63 13.37 -7.31
N LYS A 90 -20.73 14.11 -7.42
CA LYS A 90 -21.00 15.28 -6.57
C LYS A 90 -21.10 14.90 -5.10
N ASP A 91 -21.73 13.77 -4.79
CA ASP A 91 -21.82 13.25 -3.43
C ASP A 91 -20.44 12.82 -2.91
N HIS A 92 -19.60 12.14 -3.73
CA HIS A 92 -18.22 11.82 -3.38
C HIS A 92 -17.41 13.09 -3.12
N TYR A 93 -17.46 14.08 -4.02
CA TYR A 93 -16.79 15.35 -3.84
C TYR A 93 -17.17 16.03 -2.52
N THR A 94 -18.48 16.10 -2.22
CA THR A 94 -18.98 16.70 -0.97
C THR A 94 -18.40 15.99 0.27
N ASN A 95 -18.33 14.66 0.23
CA ASN A 95 -17.75 13.88 1.33
C ASN A 95 -16.22 14.05 1.43
N VAL A 96 -15.52 14.14 0.30
CA VAL A 96 -14.09 14.46 0.28
C VAL A 96 -13.82 15.80 0.98
N GLN A 97 -14.60 16.86 0.65
CA GLN A 97 -14.46 18.17 1.28
C GLN A 97 -14.69 18.15 2.80
N ASN A 98 -15.61 17.28 3.27
CA ASN A 98 -15.96 17.20 4.69
C ASN A 98 -14.98 16.33 5.50
N LEU A 99 -14.40 15.30 4.91
CA LEU A 99 -13.65 14.25 5.63
C LEU A 99 -12.13 14.34 5.46
N LEU A 100 -11.66 14.92 4.34
CA LEU A 100 -10.24 14.94 4.00
C LEU A 100 -9.66 16.36 4.01
N ASN A 101 -8.45 16.49 4.53
CA ASN A 101 -7.69 17.73 4.48
C ASN A 101 -6.58 17.63 3.42
N LYS A 102 -6.83 18.18 2.24
CA LYS A 102 -5.91 18.14 1.09
C LYS A 102 -4.52 18.69 1.40
N ARG A 103 -4.43 19.72 2.26
CA ARG A 103 -3.15 20.30 2.66
C ARG A 103 -2.32 19.30 3.47
N VAL A 104 -2.93 18.68 4.50
CA VAL A 104 -2.24 17.66 5.33
C VAL A 104 -1.82 16.48 4.48
N ILE A 105 -2.71 16.00 3.59
CA ILE A 105 -2.41 14.91 2.65
C ILE A 105 -1.21 15.31 1.77
N SER A 106 -1.21 16.49 1.18
CA SER A 106 -0.09 16.93 0.33
C SER A 106 1.24 16.99 1.08
N GLU A 107 1.23 17.48 2.33
CA GLU A 107 2.44 17.54 3.17
C GLU A 107 2.97 16.12 3.49
N GLU A 108 2.08 15.18 3.80
CA GLU A 108 2.44 13.77 4.04
C GLU A 108 3.00 13.09 2.79
N LEU A 109 2.33 13.25 1.64
CA LEU A 109 2.79 12.67 0.38
C LEU A 109 4.10 13.29 -0.11
N ALA A 110 4.37 14.56 0.21
CA ALA A 110 5.65 15.20 -0.11
C ALA A 110 6.82 14.51 0.58
N MET A 111 6.66 14.09 1.84
CA MET A 111 7.69 13.33 2.55
C MET A 111 7.96 11.97 1.89
N ILE A 112 6.91 11.30 1.42
CA ILE A 112 7.03 10.03 0.70
C ILE A 112 7.76 10.22 -0.64
N ALA A 113 7.40 11.26 -1.40
CA ALA A 113 8.07 11.60 -2.66
C ALA A 113 9.55 11.98 -2.46
N ALA A 114 9.88 12.69 -1.38
CA ALA A 114 11.25 13.01 -1.02
C ALA A 114 12.09 11.76 -0.72
N ARG A 115 11.53 10.80 0.05
CA ARG A 115 12.18 9.52 0.33
C ARG A 115 12.33 8.67 -0.93
N ALA A 116 11.32 8.66 -1.80
CA ALA A 116 11.39 7.96 -3.08
C ALA A 116 12.48 8.53 -4.00
N ASN A 117 12.65 9.84 -4.03
CA ASN A 117 13.75 10.46 -4.75
C ASN A 117 15.10 10.03 -4.18
N ALA A 118 15.28 10.08 -2.85
CA ALA A 118 16.54 9.76 -2.19
C ALA A 118 16.91 8.26 -2.24
N LEU A 119 15.94 7.35 -2.11
CA LEU A 119 16.19 5.90 -2.01
C LEU A 119 16.03 5.17 -3.35
N LEU A 120 15.22 5.69 -4.26
CA LEU A 120 14.83 5.04 -5.51
C LEU A 120 15.24 5.83 -6.75
N GLU A 121 15.82 7.03 -6.58
CA GLU A 121 16.22 7.93 -7.66
C GLU A 121 15.04 8.37 -8.55
N LEU A 122 13.82 8.33 -8.02
CA LEU A 122 12.63 8.77 -8.74
C LEU A 122 12.57 10.29 -8.81
N SER A 123 12.09 10.82 -9.93
CA SER A 123 11.85 12.26 -10.08
C SER A 123 10.74 12.71 -9.12
N ILE A 124 10.97 13.82 -8.41
CA ILE A 124 9.92 14.46 -7.61
C ILE A 124 8.85 14.99 -8.57
N PRO A 125 7.55 14.67 -8.38
CA PRO A 125 6.49 15.20 -9.22
C PRO A 125 6.49 16.73 -9.24
N SER A 126 6.33 17.32 -10.42
CA SER A 126 6.15 18.77 -10.55
C SER A 126 4.77 19.21 -10.09
N HIS A 127 3.76 18.32 -10.25
CA HIS A 127 2.38 18.56 -9.87
C HIS A 127 1.81 17.34 -9.14
N LEU A 128 1.05 17.61 -8.08
CA LEU A 128 0.17 16.66 -7.42
C LEU A 128 -1.28 17.01 -7.76
N TYR A 129 -1.96 16.10 -8.44
CA TYR A 129 -3.37 16.27 -8.82
C TYR A 129 -4.28 15.51 -7.88
N PHE A 130 -5.25 16.21 -7.30
CA PHE A 130 -6.39 15.62 -6.60
C PHE A 130 -7.62 15.60 -7.51
N TYR A 131 -8.35 14.48 -7.51
CA TYR A 131 -9.55 14.34 -8.32
C TYR A 131 -10.55 13.36 -7.70
N ILE A 132 -11.77 13.30 -8.26
CA ILE A 132 -12.78 12.29 -7.95
C ILE A 132 -12.72 11.25 -9.07
N SER A 133 -12.40 10.01 -8.70
CA SER A 133 -12.18 8.91 -9.64
C SER A 133 -13.44 8.13 -10.01
N GLY A 134 -14.51 8.27 -9.22
CA GLY A 134 -15.68 7.39 -9.27
C GLY A 134 -15.42 6.03 -8.61
N ILE A 135 -14.46 5.99 -7.67
CA ILE A 135 -14.00 4.80 -6.94
C ILE A 135 -13.22 3.86 -7.86
N ASP A 136 -11.97 4.20 -8.12
CA ASP A 136 -11.02 3.34 -8.84
C ASP A 136 -10.24 2.47 -7.84
N LEU A 137 -10.62 1.19 -7.71
CA LEU A 137 -9.96 0.25 -6.81
C LEU A 137 -8.62 -0.28 -7.35
N GLU A 138 -8.39 -0.18 -8.64
CA GLU A 138 -7.17 -0.71 -9.27
C GLU A 138 -6.02 0.29 -9.22
N THR A 139 -6.31 1.56 -9.49
CA THR A 139 -5.31 2.63 -9.58
C THR A 139 -5.73 3.89 -8.81
N PRO A 140 -5.99 3.79 -7.48
CA PRO A 140 -6.44 4.94 -6.69
C PRO A 140 -5.39 6.05 -6.60
N CYS A 141 -4.10 5.70 -6.74
CA CYS A 141 -2.97 6.60 -6.89
C CYS A 141 -2.18 6.21 -8.14
N LEU A 142 -1.69 7.21 -8.88
CA LEU A 142 -0.85 7.02 -10.05
C LEU A 142 0.35 7.97 -10.00
N TYR A 143 1.52 7.46 -10.35
CA TYR A 143 2.70 8.26 -10.60
C TYR A 143 3.17 8.08 -12.04
N TYR A 144 3.32 9.21 -12.73
CA TYR A 144 3.94 9.28 -14.04
C TYR A 144 5.33 9.89 -13.90
N SER A 145 6.35 9.12 -14.24
CA SER A 145 7.76 9.52 -14.04
C SER A 145 8.23 10.63 -14.97
N GLY A 146 7.45 10.98 -16.00
CA GLY A 146 7.88 11.94 -17.01
C GLY A 146 8.95 11.39 -17.95
N SER A 147 9.57 12.31 -18.67
CA SER A 147 10.70 12.04 -19.56
C SER A 147 11.68 13.22 -19.51
N THR A 148 12.72 13.21 -20.34
CA THR A 148 13.63 14.37 -20.46
C THR A 148 12.93 15.65 -20.94
N THR A 149 11.77 15.53 -21.59
CA THR A 149 10.99 16.65 -22.16
C THR A 149 9.66 16.86 -21.47
N GLU A 150 9.20 15.91 -20.65
CA GLU A 150 7.92 15.96 -19.98
C GLU A 150 8.10 15.89 -18.45
N PRO A 151 7.40 16.73 -17.69
CA PRO A 151 7.47 16.70 -16.24
C PRO A 151 6.84 15.43 -15.68
N SER A 152 7.23 15.07 -14.46
CA SER A 152 6.60 14.01 -13.69
C SER A 152 5.35 14.51 -12.98
N PHE A 153 4.33 13.66 -12.84
CA PHE A 153 3.05 13.96 -12.21
C PHE A 153 2.65 12.89 -11.21
N ALA A 154 1.90 13.29 -10.19
CA ALA A 154 1.23 12.37 -9.29
C ALA A 154 -0.28 12.66 -9.27
N PHE A 155 -1.10 11.60 -9.16
CA PHE A 155 -2.55 11.68 -9.17
C PHE A 155 -3.10 10.88 -7.98
N VAL A 156 -4.10 11.44 -7.30
CA VAL A 156 -4.77 10.80 -6.18
C VAL A 156 -6.28 10.96 -6.32
N GLY A 157 -6.98 9.82 -6.49
CA GLY A 157 -8.44 9.73 -6.46
C GLY A 157 -8.93 9.75 -5.02
N LEU A 158 -9.29 10.94 -4.51
CA LEU A 158 -9.59 11.17 -3.09
C LEU A 158 -10.82 10.40 -2.60
N ASP A 159 -11.76 10.12 -3.47
CA ASP A 159 -12.97 9.38 -3.17
C ASP A 159 -12.73 7.90 -2.85
N ASN A 160 -11.52 7.40 -3.01
CA ASN A 160 -11.10 6.07 -2.54
C ASN A 160 -10.74 6.02 -1.04
N TYR A 161 -10.76 7.16 -0.32
CA TYR A 161 -10.25 7.25 1.06
C TYR A 161 -11.25 7.85 2.05
N LEU A 162 -12.54 7.66 1.81
CA LEU A 162 -13.63 8.20 2.64
C LEU A 162 -13.94 7.35 3.89
N GLY A 163 -13.22 6.23 4.08
CA GLY A 163 -13.36 5.33 5.22
C GLY A 163 -14.26 4.12 4.95
N ALA A 164 -13.95 2.98 5.58
CA ALA A 164 -14.62 1.68 5.34
C ALA A 164 -16.15 1.72 5.54
N ALA A 165 -16.64 2.64 6.38
CA ALA A 165 -18.06 2.81 6.67
C ALA A 165 -18.79 3.78 5.72
N TYR A 166 -18.10 4.35 4.73
CA TYR A 166 -18.72 5.28 3.79
C TYR A 166 -19.85 4.60 2.99
N PRO A 167 -21.09 5.15 3.00
CA PRO A 167 -22.24 4.48 2.38
C PRO A 167 -22.07 4.24 0.87
N GLY A 168 -21.32 5.12 0.17
CA GLY A 168 -21.02 4.97 -1.25
C GLY A 168 -20.22 3.72 -1.61
N TYR A 169 -19.63 3.03 -0.62
CA TYR A 169 -18.91 1.76 -0.79
C TYR A 169 -19.78 0.52 -0.57
N GLY A 170 -21.11 0.67 -0.48
CA GLY A 170 -22.01 -0.42 -0.11
C GLY A 170 -21.94 -1.67 -0.98
N SER A 171 -21.55 -1.55 -2.25
CA SER A 171 -21.37 -2.68 -3.18
C SER A 171 -20.00 -3.33 -3.11
N ILE A 172 -19.04 -2.74 -2.38
CA ILE A 172 -17.64 -3.20 -2.29
C ILE A 172 -17.55 -4.20 -1.13
N ALA A 173 -16.77 -5.27 -1.32
CA ALA A 173 -16.54 -6.27 -0.30
C ALA A 173 -15.85 -5.67 0.94
N GLY A 174 -16.20 -6.16 2.15
CA GLY A 174 -15.72 -5.60 3.41
C GLY A 174 -14.19 -5.50 3.49
N TYR A 175 -13.47 -6.54 3.09
CA TYR A 175 -12.01 -6.55 3.11
C TYR A 175 -11.38 -5.51 2.16
N GLN A 176 -12.02 -5.20 1.03
CA GLN A 176 -11.57 -4.14 0.12
C GLN A 176 -11.84 -2.75 0.72
N ARG A 177 -12.97 -2.58 1.43
CA ARG A 177 -13.29 -1.30 2.10
C ARG A 177 -12.29 -0.94 3.19
N GLU A 178 -11.66 -1.92 3.84
CA GLU A 178 -10.58 -1.66 4.80
C GLU A 178 -9.35 -0.98 4.15
N LEU A 179 -9.11 -1.22 2.86
CA LEU A 179 -8.07 -0.55 2.08
C LEU A 179 -8.48 0.86 1.60
N MET A 180 -9.74 1.27 1.87
CA MET A 180 -10.29 2.57 1.49
C MET A 180 -10.37 3.55 2.68
N ARG A 181 -9.63 3.30 3.73
CA ARG A 181 -9.42 4.22 4.85
C ARG A 181 -8.36 5.25 4.48
N LYS A 182 -8.44 6.44 5.06
CA LYS A 182 -7.47 7.52 4.81
C LYS A 182 -6.04 7.12 5.18
N GLU A 183 -5.85 6.22 6.13
CA GLU A 183 -4.57 5.68 6.57
C GLU A 183 -3.88 4.83 5.48
N GLN A 184 -4.66 4.33 4.51
CA GLN A 184 -4.13 3.57 3.38
C GLN A 184 -3.63 4.46 2.22
N LEU A 185 -3.98 5.75 2.20
CA LEU A 185 -3.58 6.65 1.12
C LEU A 185 -2.05 6.78 1.00
N PRO A 186 -1.27 7.01 2.07
CA PRO A 186 0.20 7.05 2.00
C PRO A 186 0.81 5.75 1.46
N ILE A 187 0.27 4.60 1.88
CA ILE A 187 0.72 3.27 1.44
C ILE A 187 0.48 3.09 -0.06
N GLN A 188 -0.73 3.41 -0.54
CA GLN A 188 -1.09 3.26 -1.95
C GLN A 188 -0.34 4.27 -2.84
N PHE A 189 -0.05 5.45 -2.32
CA PHE A 189 0.81 6.41 -3.01
C PHE A 189 2.24 5.89 -3.14
N ALA A 190 2.80 5.33 -2.07
CA ALA A 190 4.11 4.67 -2.11
C ALA A 190 4.12 3.50 -3.10
N HIS A 191 3.04 2.69 -3.16
CA HIS A 191 2.90 1.62 -4.15
C HIS A 191 2.92 2.15 -5.59
N ALA A 192 2.27 3.29 -5.86
CA ALA A 192 2.29 3.92 -7.18
C ALA A 192 3.72 4.33 -7.60
N LEU A 193 4.49 4.91 -6.68
CA LEU A 193 5.90 5.26 -6.92
C LEU A 193 6.76 4.01 -7.17
N VAL A 194 6.65 3.00 -6.31
CA VAL A 194 7.43 1.76 -6.38
C VAL A 194 7.13 0.96 -7.65
N SER A 195 5.90 1.01 -8.16
CA SER A 195 5.46 0.27 -9.35
C SER A 195 6.27 0.62 -10.61
N THR A 196 6.87 1.79 -10.67
CA THR A 196 7.70 2.21 -11.82
C THR A 196 9.05 1.50 -11.87
N ILE A 197 9.58 1.06 -10.73
CA ILE A 197 10.85 0.33 -10.62
C ILE A 197 10.60 -1.18 -10.48
N ASN A 198 9.57 -1.54 -9.74
CA ASN A 198 9.14 -2.93 -9.53
C ASN A 198 7.80 -3.19 -10.22
N PRO A 199 7.74 -3.19 -11.57
CA PRO A 199 6.49 -3.39 -12.30
C PRO A 199 6.01 -4.83 -12.13
N ASN A 200 4.69 -5.02 -12.09
CA ASN A 200 4.05 -6.34 -12.11
C ASN A 200 4.16 -6.97 -13.52
N ASN A 201 5.37 -7.26 -13.94
CA ASN A 201 5.68 -7.85 -15.24
C ASN A 201 6.54 -9.09 -15.02
N PHE A 202 5.88 -10.23 -14.80
CA PHE A 202 6.56 -11.50 -14.56
C PHE A 202 6.85 -12.22 -15.87
N ASN A 203 8.14 -12.36 -16.20
CA ASN A 203 8.58 -13.40 -17.12
C ASN A 203 8.56 -14.79 -16.45
N ASP A 204 8.62 -14.82 -15.11
CA ASP A 204 8.49 -15.98 -14.24
C ASP A 204 7.10 -15.97 -13.59
N GLU A 205 6.22 -16.88 -14.00
CA GLU A 205 4.84 -16.97 -13.51
C GLU A 205 4.70 -17.82 -12.23
N THR A 206 5.79 -18.12 -11.54
CA THR A 206 5.74 -18.90 -10.30
C THR A 206 5.17 -18.10 -9.14
N LEU A 207 4.60 -18.79 -8.14
CA LEU A 207 4.20 -18.16 -6.87
C LEU A 207 5.40 -17.48 -6.19
N LEU A 208 6.60 -18.07 -6.27
CA LEU A 208 7.83 -17.48 -5.73
C LEU A 208 8.11 -16.10 -6.32
N ALA A 209 8.02 -15.94 -7.64
CA ALA A 209 8.24 -14.66 -8.29
C ALA A 209 7.22 -13.60 -7.81
N GLN A 210 5.96 -14.02 -7.66
CA GLN A 210 4.91 -13.17 -7.12
C GLN A 210 5.14 -12.79 -5.66
N MET A 211 5.57 -13.74 -4.81
CA MET A 211 5.94 -13.49 -3.41
C MET A 211 7.07 -12.45 -3.31
N ILE A 212 8.13 -12.60 -4.11
CA ILE A 212 9.26 -11.65 -4.13
C ILE A 212 8.81 -10.28 -4.64
N PHE A 213 7.96 -10.23 -5.65
CA PHE A 213 7.40 -8.97 -6.14
C PHE A 213 6.68 -8.21 -5.03
N TYR A 214 5.74 -8.86 -4.33
CA TYR A 214 5.02 -8.23 -3.22
C TYR A 214 5.96 -7.90 -2.04
N GLY A 215 6.88 -8.80 -1.71
CA GLY A 215 7.87 -8.57 -0.66
C GLY A 215 8.71 -7.32 -0.91
N LYS A 216 9.19 -7.13 -2.15
CA LYS A 216 9.92 -5.92 -2.57
C LYS A 216 9.06 -4.66 -2.45
N ARG A 217 7.78 -4.74 -2.88
CA ARG A 217 6.84 -3.62 -2.74
C ARG A 217 6.68 -3.22 -1.28
N HIS A 218 6.51 -4.19 -0.37
CA HIS A 218 6.31 -3.92 1.05
C HIS A 218 7.56 -3.35 1.74
N ILE A 219 8.75 -3.90 1.47
CA ILE A 219 10.02 -3.35 2.00
C ILE A 219 10.24 -1.92 1.50
N ALA A 220 9.99 -1.65 0.22
CA ALA A 220 10.09 -0.30 -0.31
C ALA A 220 9.08 0.65 0.33
N THR A 221 7.82 0.20 0.50
CA THR A 221 6.80 1.00 1.19
C THR A 221 7.18 1.29 2.64
N GLU A 222 7.74 0.33 3.36
CA GLU A 222 8.27 0.53 4.72
C GLU A 222 9.36 1.61 4.75
N ALA A 223 10.27 1.61 3.78
CA ALA A 223 11.30 2.63 3.66
C ALA A 223 10.74 4.02 3.32
N LEU A 224 9.68 4.08 2.52
CA LEU A 224 9.03 5.34 2.14
C LEU A 224 8.06 5.87 3.21
N CYS A 225 7.48 4.99 4.02
CA CYS A 225 6.49 5.29 5.05
C CYS A 225 6.94 4.77 6.44
N PRO A 226 8.11 5.17 6.96
CA PRO A 226 8.66 4.60 8.20
C PRO A 226 7.82 4.89 9.44
N GLU A 227 6.85 5.79 9.36
CA GLU A 227 5.90 6.10 10.44
C GLU A 227 4.75 5.08 10.52
N ILE A 228 4.51 4.28 9.47
CA ILE A 228 3.42 3.31 9.39
C ILE A 228 3.93 1.93 9.85
N SER A 229 3.10 1.20 10.59
CA SER A 229 3.48 -0.14 11.05
C SER A 229 3.57 -1.14 9.91
N THR A 230 4.46 -2.13 10.03
CA THR A 230 4.58 -3.22 9.06
C THR A 230 3.26 -3.96 8.84
N ALA A 231 2.49 -4.20 9.91
CA ALA A 231 1.16 -4.81 9.82
C ALA A 231 0.23 -4.02 8.89
N GLU A 232 0.15 -2.70 9.05
CA GLU A 232 -0.69 -1.82 8.23
C GLU A 232 -0.19 -1.76 6.77
N ILE A 233 1.13 -1.73 6.54
CA ILE A 233 1.73 -1.78 5.20
C ILE A 233 1.38 -3.07 4.47
N LEU A 234 1.36 -4.20 5.17
CA LEU A 234 0.96 -5.48 4.62
C LEU A 234 -0.57 -5.68 4.55
N GLY A 235 -1.36 -4.73 5.07
CA GLY A 235 -2.82 -4.80 5.06
C GLY A 235 -3.40 -5.76 6.11
N TYR A 236 -2.70 -5.99 7.22
CA TYR A 236 -3.17 -6.84 8.33
C TYR A 236 -3.62 -6.04 9.54
N SER A 237 -4.57 -6.58 10.29
CA SER A 237 -4.77 -6.12 11.67
C SER A 237 -3.58 -6.51 12.55
N PRO A 238 -3.34 -5.81 13.67
CA PRO A 238 -2.27 -6.19 14.61
C PRO A 238 -2.35 -7.65 15.06
N GLU A 239 -3.56 -8.17 15.28
CA GLU A 239 -3.80 -9.56 15.72
C GLU A 239 -3.47 -10.56 14.61
N ALA A 240 -3.88 -10.28 13.36
CA ALA A 240 -3.58 -11.12 12.20
C ALA A 240 -2.08 -11.16 11.90
N PHE A 241 -1.40 -10.02 12.04
CA PHE A 241 0.04 -9.93 11.86
C PHE A 241 0.79 -10.70 12.95
N ALA A 242 0.40 -10.54 14.23
CA ALA A 242 0.98 -11.29 15.34
C ALA A 242 0.80 -12.81 15.16
N PHE A 243 -0.38 -13.26 14.71
CA PHE A 243 -0.60 -14.69 14.39
C PHE A 243 0.35 -15.19 13.31
N LEU A 244 0.58 -14.40 12.24
CA LEU A 244 1.50 -14.78 11.18
C LEU A 244 2.95 -14.82 11.66
N GLU A 245 3.37 -13.88 12.52
CA GLU A 245 4.70 -13.89 13.15
C GLU A 245 4.92 -15.17 13.98
N ASP A 246 3.93 -15.53 14.81
CA ASP A 246 4.01 -16.73 15.64
C ASP A 246 3.92 -18.04 14.83
N SER A 247 3.33 -18.00 13.63
CA SER A 247 3.08 -19.16 12.75
C SER A 247 4.01 -19.19 11.53
N GLU A 248 4.96 -18.26 11.41
CA GLU A 248 5.80 -18.07 10.22
C GLU A 248 6.44 -19.39 9.75
N ARG A 249 7.06 -20.11 10.68
CA ARG A 249 7.69 -21.39 10.40
C ARG A 249 6.71 -22.44 9.88
N GLN A 250 5.55 -22.58 10.53
CA GLN A 250 4.53 -23.56 10.12
C GLN A 250 3.99 -23.26 8.72
N VAL A 251 3.74 -21.98 8.43
CA VAL A 251 3.30 -21.52 7.11
C VAL A 251 4.38 -21.83 6.07
N TRP A 252 5.64 -21.51 6.33
CA TRP A 252 6.75 -21.81 5.44
C TRP A 252 6.90 -23.30 5.16
N GLU A 253 6.81 -24.15 6.20
CA GLU A 253 6.88 -25.62 6.05
C GLU A 253 5.77 -26.15 5.11
N VAL A 254 4.57 -25.54 5.12
CA VAL A 254 3.50 -25.88 4.16
C VAL A 254 3.90 -25.50 2.74
N PHE A 255 4.42 -24.30 2.51
CA PHE A 255 4.86 -23.85 1.18
C PHE A 255 5.92 -24.80 0.58
N VAL A 256 6.86 -25.27 1.40
CA VAL A 256 7.92 -26.20 0.96
C VAL A 256 7.37 -27.59 0.75
N ARG A 257 6.62 -28.15 1.70
CA ARG A 257 6.08 -29.51 1.64
C ARG A 257 5.15 -29.71 0.46
N GLU A 258 4.24 -28.77 0.24
CA GLU A 258 3.27 -28.81 -0.85
C GLU A 258 3.85 -28.31 -2.19
N LYS A 259 5.14 -27.95 -2.23
CA LYS A 259 5.86 -27.44 -3.42
C LYS A 259 5.19 -26.22 -4.06
N LEU A 260 4.56 -25.35 -3.25
CA LEU A 260 3.78 -24.21 -3.73
C LEU A 260 4.66 -23.14 -4.38
N LEU A 261 5.91 -22.97 -3.94
CA LEU A 261 6.82 -21.91 -4.41
C LEU A 261 6.97 -21.89 -5.95
N PHE A 262 7.06 -23.05 -6.57
CA PHE A 262 7.26 -23.16 -8.02
C PHE A 262 5.97 -23.44 -8.79
N SER A 263 4.82 -23.33 -8.13
CA SER A 263 3.54 -23.46 -8.80
C SER A 263 3.28 -22.29 -9.74
N THR A 264 2.88 -22.59 -10.97
CA THR A 264 2.39 -21.64 -11.97
C THR A 264 0.87 -21.64 -12.06
N ASP A 265 0.18 -22.40 -11.21
CA ASP A 265 -1.27 -22.45 -11.15
C ASP A 265 -1.83 -21.09 -10.67
N MET A 266 -2.57 -20.43 -11.56
CA MET A 266 -3.17 -19.13 -11.30
C MET A 266 -4.12 -19.16 -10.09
N MET A 267 -4.88 -20.26 -9.89
CA MET A 267 -5.82 -20.39 -8.77
C MET A 267 -5.07 -20.45 -7.43
N ILE A 268 -3.92 -21.12 -7.38
CA ILE A 268 -3.06 -21.17 -6.19
C ILE A 268 -2.48 -19.79 -5.92
N ARG A 269 -1.97 -19.11 -6.96
CA ARG A 269 -1.40 -17.76 -6.82
C ARG A 269 -2.42 -16.76 -6.31
N GLN A 270 -3.60 -16.70 -6.92
CA GLN A 270 -4.69 -15.82 -6.48
C GLN A 270 -5.10 -16.11 -5.03
N ARG A 271 -5.35 -17.38 -4.70
CA ARG A 271 -5.79 -17.79 -3.37
C ARG A 271 -4.81 -17.41 -2.25
N LEU A 272 -3.50 -17.45 -2.52
CA LEU A 272 -2.46 -17.23 -1.51
C LEU A 272 -1.91 -15.80 -1.50
N ALA A 273 -1.96 -15.08 -2.63
CA ALA A 273 -1.35 -13.77 -2.76
C ALA A 273 -2.34 -12.61 -2.84
N GLU A 274 -3.59 -12.84 -3.28
CA GLU A 274 -4.55 -11.75 -3.42
C GLU A 274 -5.30 -11.48 -2.09
N PRO A 275 -5.79 -10.25 -1.88
CA PRO A 275 -6.60 -9.91 -0.73
C PRO A 275 -7.86 -10.76 -0.67
N ALA A 276 -7.97 -11.55 0.37
CA ALA A 276 -9.14 -12.36 0.68
C ALA A 276 -9.29 -12.46 2.19
N PRO A 277 -10.49 -12.78 2.73
CA PRO A 277 -10.67 -12.91 4.19
C PRO A 277 -9.69 -13.91 4.81
N PHE A 278 -9.45 -15.06 4.13
CA PHE A 278 -8.56 -16.12 4.60
C PHE A 278 -7.84 -16.81 3.45
N SER A 279 -6.57 -17.16 3.67
CA SER A 279 -5.82 -18.06 2.79
C SER A 279 -6.19 -19.51 3.08
N LYS A 280 -6.27 -20.32 2.03
CA LYS A 280 -6.53 -21.77 2.15
C LYS A 280 -5.26 -22.55 1.82
N LEU A 281 -4.57 -22.98 2.86
CA LEU A 281 -3.34 -23.79 2.74
C LEU A 281 -3.62 -25.30 2.61
N GLY A 282 -4.87 -25.73 2.84
CA GLY A 282 -5.23 -27.15 2.91
C GLY A 282 -4.82 -27.79 4.23
N THR A 283 -4.76 -27.02 5.31
CA THR A 283 -4.33 -27.46 6.65
C THR A 283 -5.35 -27.13 7.71
N ALA A 284 -5.13 -27.62 8.94
CA ALA A 284 -5.96 -27.28 10.09
C ALA A 284 -5.91 -25.79 10.46
N MET A 285 -4.93 -25.04 9.97
CA MET A 285 -4.78 -23.58 10.22
C MET A 285 -5.64 -22.72 9.28
N ASP A 286 -6.34 -23.29 8.32
CA ASP A 286 -7.08 -22.55 7.27
C ASP A 286 -8.15 -21.59 7.83
N ALA A 287 -8.63 -21.81 9.07
CA ALA A 287 -9.60 -20.93 9.73
C ALA A 287 -8.95 -19.66 10.31
N ASP A 288 -7.65 -19.72 10.63
CA ASP A 288 -6.94 -18.68 11.36
C ASP A 288 -5.96 -17.91 10.47
N VAL A 289 -5.47 -18.54 9.37
CA VAL A 289 -4.52 -17.90 8.45
C VAL A 289 -5.23 -16.81 7.65
N PRO A 290 -4.82 -15.53 7.81
CA PRO A 290 -5.42 -14.42 7.09
C PRO A 290 -5.14 -14.51 5.58
N GLY A 291 -5.87 -13.73 4.77
CA GLY A 291 -5.65 -13.60 3.33
C GLY A 291 -4.23 -13.15 2.98
N GLN A 292 -3.85 -13.30 1.72
CA GLN A 292 -2.57 -12.87 1.15
C GLN A 292 -1.30 -13.36 1.90
N VAL A 293 -1.35 -14.52 2.52
CA VAL A 293 -0.23 -15.09 3.31
C VAL A 293 1.08 -15.22 2.51
N ALA A 294 1.00 -15.38 1.20
CA ALA A 294 2.18 -15.40 0.33
C ALA A 294 2.90 -14.03 0.28
N GLN A 295 2.18 -12.92 0.46
CA GLN A 295 2.79 -11.59 0.56
C GLN A 295 3.59 -11.45 1.86
N PHE A 296 3.07 -11.98 2.99
CA PHE A 296 3.79 -11.99 4.25
C PHE A 296 5.10 -12.77 4.16
N ILE A 297 5.06 -14.01 3.67
CA ILE A 297 6.28 -14.82 3.49
C ILE A 297 7.24 -14.15 2.48
N GLY A 298 6.70 -13.55 1.42
CA GLY A 298 7.51 -12.77 0.46
C GLY A 298 8.21 -11.59 1.11
N TYR A 299 7.52 -10.85 1.98
CA TYR A 299 8.11 -9.76 2.77
C TYR A 299 9.24 -10.25 3.66
N LYS A 300 9.03 -11.33 4.43
CA LYS A 300 10.07 -11.93 5.30
C LYS A 300 11.29 -12.41 4.49
N MET A 301 11.05 -13.00 3.32
CA MET A 301 12.12 -13.44 2.42
C MET A 301 12.94 -12.27 1.88
N VAL A 302 12.28 -11.18 1.44
CA VAL A 302 12.98 -10.00 0.93
C VAL A 302 13.72 -9.28 2.06
N ARG A 303 13.16 -9.23 3.26
CA ARG A 303 13.84 -8.70 4.43
C ARG A 303 15.11 -9.49 4.76
N SER A 304 15.00 -10.83 4.80
CA SER A 304 16.18 -11.72 4.99
C SER A 304 17.24 -11.52 3.91
N PHE A 305 16.82 -11.30 2.66
CA PHE A 305 17.75 -10.98 1.57
C PHE A 305 18.49 -9.66 1.84
N ALA A 306 17.77 -8.61 2.20
CA ALA A 306 18.38 -7.30 2.48
C ALA A 306 19.31 -7.33 3.69
N ASP A 307 18.95 -8.06 4.75
CA ASP A 307 19.81 -8.26 5.93
C ASP A 307 21.13 -8.99 5.58
N ASN A 308 21.10 -9.92 4.63
CA ASN A 308 22.27 -10.66 4.16
C ASN A 308 23.11 -9.88 3.12
N HIS A 309 22.57 -8.79 2.58
CA HIS A 309 23.23 -7.96 1.55
C HIS A 309 23.17 -6.46 1.92
N PRO A 310 23.74 -6.06 3.07
CA PRO A 310 23.70 -4.67 3.54
C PRO A 310 24.43 -3.68 2.62
N GLU A 311 25.25 -4.17 1.69
CA GLU A 311 25.92 -3.38 0.67
C GLU A 311 25.02 -2.91 -0.47
N LEU A 312 23.85 -3.55 -0.65
CA LEU A 312 22.92 -3.23 -1.74
C LEU A 312 21.95 -2.10 -1.32
N SER A 313 21.80 -1.14 -2.21
CA SER A 313 20.74 -0.12 -2.08
C SER A 313 19.35 -0.73 -2.32
N LEU A 314 18.33 -0.04 -1.81
CA LEU A 314 16.93 -0.43 -2.06
C LEU A 314 16.63 -0.52 -3.57
N ASN A 315 17.12 0.44 -4.36
CA ASN A 315 16.93 0.45 -5.81
C ASN A 315 17.55 -0.79 -6.48
N GLU A 316 18.75 -1.19 -6.08
CA GLU A 316 19.40 -2.40 -6.60
C GLU A 316 18.60 -3.66 -6.26
N ILE A 317 18.10 -3.80 -5.01
CA ILE A 317 17.28 -4.94 -4.59
C ILE A 317 16.00 -5.01 -5.42
N LEU A 318 15.31 -3.89 -5.64
CA LEU A 318 14.08 -3.84 -6.43
C LEU A 318 14.32 -4.28 -7.89
N ASN A 319 15.51 -4.07 -8.43
CA ASN A 319 15.88 -4.41 -9.80
C ASN A 319 16.31 -5.85 -10.03
N ILE A 320 16.52 -6.68 -8.99
CA ILE A 320 16.83 -8.10 -9.14
C ILE A 320 15.62 -8.85 -9.72
N ARG A 321 15.76 -9.56 -10.84
CA ARG A 321 14.64 -10.21 -11.54
C ARG A 321 14.61 -11.73 -11.41
N ASP A 322 15.72 -12.38 -11.11
CA ASP A 322 15.82 -13.84 -10.96
C ASP A 322 15.30 -14.27 -9.58
N ALA A 323 14.08 -14.79 -9.53
CA ALA A 323 13.43 -15.21 -8.29
C ALA A 323 14.12 -16.38 -7.60
N GLN A 324 14.68 -17.33 -8.38
CA GLN A 324 15.38 -18.48 -7.82
C GLN A 324 16.74 -18.09 -7.23
N LYS A 325 17.47 -17.22 -7.92
CA LYS A 325 18.70 -16.63 -7.38
C LYS A 325 18.39 -15.87 -6.10
N PHE A 326 17.35 -15.03 -6.10
CA PHE A 326 16.90 -14.27 -4.95
C PHE A 326 16.61 -15.17 -3.74
N LEU A 327 15.84 -16.24 -3.91
CA LEU A 327 15.54 -17.22 -2.85
C LEU A 327 16.80 -17.84 -2.26
N ARG A 328 17.76 -18.26 -3.12
CA ARG A 328 19.01 -18.86 -2.64
C ARG A 328 19.85 -17.88 -1.81
N GLU A 329 19.95 -16.64 -2.26
CA GLU A 329 20.75 -15.59 -1.61
C GLU A 329 20.05 -15.02 -0.38
N ALA A 330 18.73 -15.00 -0.32
CA ALA A 330 17.98 -14.63 0.87
C ALA A 330 18.28 -15.52 2.08
N GLN A 331 18.69 -16.77 1.87
CA GLN A 331 18.94 -17.77 2.92
C GLN A 331 17.80 -17.89 3.95
N TYR A 332 16.58 -17.57 3.54
CA TYR A 332 15.41 -17.51 4.40
C TYR A 332 15.06 -18.87 4.99
N LYS A 333 15.09 -18.94 6.32
CA LYS A 333 14.82 -20.16 7.12
C LYS A 333 14.21 -19.73 8.45
N PRO A 334 12.86 -19.55 8.52
CA PRO A 334 12.18 -19.17 9.76
C PRO A 334 12.20 -20.25 10.83
#